data_041e19853bb88716cbe4653aef214ddf
#
_entry.id   041e19853bb88716cbe4653aef214ddf
#
_cell.length_a   1.000
_cell.length_b   1.000
_cell.length_c   1.000
_cell.angle_alpha   90.00
_cell.angle_beta   90.00
_cell.angle_gamma   90.00
#
_symmetry.space_group_name_H-M   'P 1'
#
loop_
_entity.id
_entity.type
_entity.pdbx_description
1 polymer ?
#
loop_
_entity_poly.entity_id
_entity_poly.type
_entity_poly.pdbx_seq_one_letter_code
_entity_poly.pdbx_strand_id
1 'polypeptide(L)'
;MSVTAVDASAIAAVLFMEPEGEAMLPRLSGRLIAPLLLPYELANVCRQKSRRQPSLAAALLARFRALPGVGIELLPTDFDALPELAAQHGLTAYDAAYLQLALLQRAPLVTLDAKLAQVWTKASAK
;
A
#
# COMPACT_ATOMS: atom_id res chain seq x y z
N MET A 1 4.04 -19.74 -7.00
CA MET A 1 4.43 -18.81 -5.93
C MET A 1 3.34 -17.77 -5.75
N SER A 2 2.91 -17.53 -4.53
CA SER A 2 1.86 -16.56 -4.27
C SER A 2 2.35 -15.12 -4.46
N VAL A 3 1.42 -14.25 -4.83
CA VAL A 3 1.66 -12.82 -5.01
C VAL A 3 0.65 -12.06 -4.16
N THR A 4 1.10 -11.05 -3.45
CA THR A 4 0.27 -10.21 -2.59
C THR A 4 0.49 -8.75 -2.94
N ALA A 5 -0.58 -8.05 -3.31
CA ALA A 5 -0.53 -6.60 -3.51
C ALA A 5 -0.69 -5.90 -2.17
N VAL A 6 0.11 -4.88 -1.94
CA VAL A 6 0.09 -4.14 -0.68
C VAL A 6 -0.11 -2.66 -0.94
N ASP A 7 -0.79 -1.97 -0.05
CA ASP A 7 -0.92 -0.52 -0.13
C ASP A 7 -0.08 0.18 0.95
N ALA A 8 -0.07 1.50 0.90
CA ALA A 8 0.74 2.30 1.81
C ALA A 8 0.28 2.15 3.27
N SER A 9 -1.03 1.98 3.52
CA SER A 9 -1.54 1.86 4.89
C SER A 9 -1.01 0.60 5.58
N ALA A 10 -1.02 -0.53 4.87
CA ALA A 10 -0.54 -1.79 5.41
C ALA A 10 0.97 -1.76 5.64
N ILE A 11 1.74 -1.25 4.67
CA ILE A 11 3.19 -1.19 4.78
C ILE A 11 3.63 -0.17 5.81
N ALA A 12 2.95 0.98 5.91
CA ALA A 12 3.26 1.98 6.93
C ALA A 12 3.10 1.40 8.34
N ALA A 13 2.05 0.60 8.57
CA ALA A 13 1.81 -0.01 9.86
C ALA A 13 2.97 -0.90 10.30
N VAL A 14 3.55 -1.66 9.37
CA VAL A 14 4.70 -2.52 9.66
C VAL A 14 5.99 -1.70 9.74
N LEU A 15 6.22 -0.85 8.74
CA LEU A 15 7.48 -0.11 8.60
C LEU A 15 7.69 0.86 9.77
N PHE A 16 6.64 1.56 10.19
CA PHE A 16 6.70 2.53 11.27
C PHE A 16 6.28 1.97 12.63
N MET A 17 6.12 0.66 12.70
CA MET A 17 5.80 -0.07 13.95
C MET A 17 4.53 0.46 14.63
N GLU A 18 3.49 0.68 13.85
CA GLU A 18 2.17 1.04 14.36
C GLU A 18 1.52 -0.17 15.04
N PRO A 19 0.53 0.04 15.95
CA PRO A 19 -0.12 -1.09 16.64
C PRO A 19 -0.71 -2.15 15.70
N GLU A 20 -1.25 -1.73 14.55
CA GLU A 20 -1.86 -2.62 13.56
C GLU A 20 -0.84 -3.48 12.81
N GLY A 21 0.45 -3.13 12.89
CA GLY A 21 1.51 -3.78 12.11
C GLY A 21 1.64 -5.27 12.38
N GLU A 22 1.51 -5.69 13.64
CA GLU A 22 1.63 -7.10 13.99
C GLU A 22 0.56 -7.95 13.29
N ALA A 23 -0.67 -7.44 13.19
CA ALA A 23 -1.76 -8.14 12.53
C ALA A 23 -1.55 -8.21 11.01
N MET A 24 -0.77 -7.29 10.44
CA MET A 24 -0.49 -7.27 9.01
C MET A 24 0.56 -8.31 8.60
N LEU A 25 1.54 -8.59 9.47
CA LEU A 25 2.67 -9.46 9.12
C LEU A 25 2.26 -10.81 8.53
N PRO A 26 1.31 -11.58 9.11
CA PRO A 26 0.92 -12.86 8.53
C PRO A 26 0.28 -12.75 7.15
N ARG A 27 -0.24 -11.58 6.80
CA ARG A 27 -0.87 -11.33 5.51
C ARG A 27 0.12 -10.94 4.41
N LEU A 28 1.35 -10.59 4.78
CA LEU A 28 2.41 -10.19 3.85
C LEU A 28 3.23 -11.41 3.45
N SER A 29 2.65 -12.26 2.61
CA SER A 29 3.29 -13.52 2.20
C SER A 29 3.55 -13.58 0.69
N GLY A 30 4.56 -14.37 0.30
CA GLY A 30 4.92 -14.53 -1.10
C GLY A 30 5.61 -13.29 -1.66
N ARG A 31 5.47 -13.11 -2.98
CA ARG A 31 5.96 -11.91 -3.64
C ARG A 31 5.05 -10.74 -3.28
N LEU A 32 5.65 -9.68 -2.74
CA LEU A 32 4.92 -8.44 -2.44
C LEU A 32 5.07 -7.50 -3.62
N ILE A 33 3.95 -6.98 -4.11
CA ILE A 33 3.92 -6.05 -5.24
C ILE A 33 3.16 -4.79 -4.85
N ALA A 34 3.55 -3.66 -5.45
CA ALA A 34 2.86 -2.39 -5.27
C ALA A 34 3.13 -1.49 -6.47
N PRO A 35 2.27 -0.47 -6.71
CA PRO A 35 2.59 0.52 -7.73
C PRO A 35 3.81 1.36 -7.35
N LEU A 36 4.42 2.01 -8.35
CA LEU A 36 5.53 2.95 -8.14
C LEU A 36 5.15 4.10 -7.19
N LEU A 37 3.88 4.31 -6.97
CA LEU A 37 3.34 5.30 -6.04
C LEU A 37 3.73 5.01 -4.58
N LEU A 38 3.94 3.76 -4.20
CA LEU A 38 4.10 3.35 -2.80
C LEU A 38 5.18 4.13 -2.05
N PRO A 39 6.42 4.26 -2.56
CA PRO A 39 7.45 4.99 -1.81
C PRO A 39 7.09 6.45 -1.57
N TYR A 40 6.40 7.09 -2.51
CA TYR A 40 5.98 8.49 -2.35
C TYR A 40 4.96 8.63 -1.23
N GLU A 41 3.99 7.74 -1.17
CA GLU A 41 3.00 7.76 -0.10
C GLU A 41 3.62 7.47 1.26
N LEU A 42 4.55 6.52 1.34
CA LEU A 42 5.26 6.23 2.57
C LEU A 42 6.16 7.38 3.02
N ALA A 43 6.81 8.07 2.08
CA ALA A 43 7.58 9.26 2.39
C ALA A 43 6.69 10.34 3.01
N ASN A 44 5.47 10.50 2.48
CA ASN A 44 4.50 11.45 3.02
C ASN A 44 4.03 11.06 4.44
N VAL A 45 3.79 9.77 4.67
CA VAL A 45 3.44 9.27 6.01
C VAL A 45 4.59 9.56 6.99
N CYS A 46 5.82 9.29 6.60
CA CYS A 46 7.00 9.58 7.42
C CYS A 46 7.07 11.07 7.77
N ARG A 47 6.86 11.93 6.77
CA ARG A 47 6.86 13.39 6.95
C ARG A 47 5.79 13.84 7.93
N GLN A 48 4.58 13.33 7.80
CA GLN A 48 3.46 13.69 8.69
C GLN A 48 3.72 13.23 10.13
N LYS A 49 4.18 11.99 10.31
CA LYS A 49 4.50 11.46 11.64
C LYS A 49 5.62 12.24 12.31
N SER A 50 6.65 12.60 11.55
CA SER A 50 7.79 13.39 12.06
C SER A 50 7.35 14.79 12.50
N ARG A 51 6.38 15.38 11.83
CA ARG A 51 5.83 16.67 12.23
C ARG A 51 5.04 16.60 13.52
N ARG A 52 4.30 15.51 13.72
CA ARG A 52 3.50 15.30 14.94
C ARG A 52 4.37 14.97 16.14
N GLN A 53 5.46 14.24 15.92
CA GLN A 53 6.37 13.77 16.96
C GLN A 53 7.82 14.05 16.56
N PRO A 54 8.27 15.33 16.67
CA PRO A 54 9.63 15.69 16.21
C PRO A 54 10.74 14.90 16.90
N SER A 55 10.51 14.47 18.15
CA SER A 55 11.51 13.66 18.89
C SER A 55 11.74 12.29 18.25
N LEU A 56 10.80 11.81 17.42
CA LEU A 56 10.91 10.52 16.74
C LEU A 56 11.37 10.65 15.28
N ALA A 57 11.61 11.88 14.81
CA ALA A 57 11.88 12.11 13.38
C ALA A 57 13.07 11.30 12.87
N ALA A 58 14.17 11.24 13.62
CA ALA A 58 15.36 10.49 13.21
C ALA A 58 15.08 8.99 13.11
N ALA A 59 14.34 8.43 14.09
CA ALA A 59 13.98 7.01 14.09
C ALA A 59 13.01 6.69 12.95
N LEU A 60 12.03 7.56 12.69
CA LEU A 60 11.08 7.38 11.61
C LEU A 60 11.78 7.43 10.26
N LEU A 61 12.72 8.34 10.06
CA LEU A 61 13.49 8.43 8.83
C LEU A 61 14.33 7.16 8.60
N ALA A 62 14.96 6.65 9.66
CA ALA A 62 15.73 5.41 9.57
C ALA A 62 14.85 4.24 9.15
N ARG A 63 13.62 4.15 9.70
CA ARG A 63 12.66 3.12 9.31
C ARG A 63 12.22 3.27 7.86
N PHE A 64 11.93 4.49 7.42
CA PHE A 64 11.59 4.74 6.02
C PHE A 64 12.71 4.27 5.08
N ARG A 65 13.95 4.58 5.42
CA ARG A 65 15.12 4.19 4.61
C ARG A 65 15.36 2.68 4.59
N ALA A 66 14.72 1.93 5.47
CA ALA A 66 14.76 0.48 5.47
C ALA A 66 13.77 -0.15 4.47
N LEU A 67 12.94 0.65 3.80
CA LEU A 67 11.93 0.15 2.86
C LEU A 67 12.49 -0.80 1.80
N PRO A 68 13.64 -0.53 1.16
CA PRO A 68 14.16 -1.47 0.16
C PRO A 68 14.38 -2.88 0.71
N GLY A 69 14.71 -3.02 2.00
CA GLY A 69 14.91 -4.31 2.65
C GLY A 69 13.64 -5.14 2.82
N VAL A 70 12.47 -4.53 2.68
CA VAL A 70 11.18 -5.27 2.75
C VAL A 70 11.00 -6.14 1.50
N GLY A 71 11.60 -5.77 0.38
CA GLY A 71 11.57 -6.59 -0.83
C GLY A 71 10.27 -6.46 -1.63
N ILE A 72 9.64 -5.29 -1.61
CA ILE A 72 8.44 -5.04 -2.40
C ILE A 72 8.82 -4.73 -3.83
N GLU A 73 8.27 -5.48 -4.78
CA GLU A 73 8.45 -5.23 -6.21
C GLU A 73 7.50 -4.12 -6.66
N LEU A 74 8.06 -3.03 -7.18
CA LEU A 74 7.28 -1.89 -7.66
C LEU A 74 7.00 -2.06 -9.14
N LEU A 75 5.72 -1.98 -9.53
CA LEU A 75 5.27 -2.23 -10.88
C LEU A 75 4.61 -1.00 -11.48
N PRO A 76 4.69 -0.82 -12.81
CA PRO A 76 4.09 0.34 -13.47
C PRO A 76 2.57 0.28 -13.44
N THR A 77 1.96 1.45 -13.58
CA THR A 77 0.51 1.65 -13.60
C THR A 77 0.05 1.97 -15.02
N ASP A 78 -1.09 1.43 -15.43
CA ASP A 78 -1.77 1.87 -16.63
C ASP A 78 -2.56 3.14 -16.30
N PHE A 79 -1.95 4.29 -16.56
CA PHE A 79 -2.53 5.59 -16.21
C PHE A 79 -3.83 5.88 -16.97
N ASP A 80 -3.95 5.42 -18.22
CA ASP A 80 -5.11 5.73 -19.04
C ASP A 80 -6.40 5.16 -18.45
N ALA A 81 -6.30 4.04 -17.76
CA ALA A 81 -7.46 3.38 -17.16
C ALA A 81 -7.83 3.90 -15.78
N LEU A 82 -6.97 4.70 -15.13
CA LEU A 82 -7.19 5.11 -13.74
C LEU A 82 -8.43 5.98 -13.52
N PRO A 83 -8.70 7.01 -14.33
CA PRO A 83 -9.86 7.87 -14.05
C PRO A 83 -11.19 7.11 -14.07
N GLU A 84 -11.38 6.21 -15.02
CA GLU A 84 -12.60 5.40 -15.10
C GLU A 84 -12.70 4.43 -13.92
N LEU A 85 -11.62 3.75 -13.60
CA LEU A 85 -11.62 2.81 -12.48
C LEU A 85 -11.91 3.52 -11.15
N ALA A 86 -11.31 4.68 -10.95
CA ALA A 86 -11.56 5.50 -9.77
C ALA A 86 -13.01 5.95 -9.69
N ALA A 87 -13.56 6.44 -10.81
CA ALA A 87 -14.95 6.89 -10.86
C ALA A 87 -15.93 5.74 -10.62
N GLN A 88 -15.66 4.58 -11.20
CA GLN A 88 -16.50 3.40 -11.08
C GLN A 88 -16.67 2.96 -9.62
N HIS A 89 -15.65 3.11 -8.81
CA HIS A 89 -15.63 2.63 -7.43
C HIS A 89 -15.62 3.73 -6.38
N GLY A 90 -15.70 5.00 -6.79
CA GLY A 90 -15.68 6.11 -5.85
C GLY A 90 -14.35 6.24 -5.11
N LEU A 91 -13.24 5.95 -5.79
CA LEU A 91 -11.90 6.01 -5.23
C LEU A 91 -11.13 7.22 -5.75
N THR A 92 -10.06 7.59 -5.04
CA THR A 92 -9.04 8.46 -5.62
C THR A 92 -8.27 7.68 -6.68
N ALA A 93 -7.59 8.41 -7.58
CA ALA A 93 -6.69 7.75 -8.54
C ALA A 93 -5.57 6.97 -7.83
N TYR A 94 -5.13 7.45 -6.68
CA TYR A 94 -4.10 6.75 -5.89
C TYR A 94 -4.57 5.38 -5.43
N ASP A 95 -5.76 5.31 -4.80
CA ASP A 95 -6.34 4.03 -4.38
C ASP A 95 -6.67 3.15 -5.57
N ALA A 96 -7.12 3.75 -6.68
CA ALA A 96 -7.39 3.01 -7.91
C ALA A 96 -6.12 2.36 -8.48
N ALA A 97 -4.94 2.96 -8.29
CA ALA A 97 -3.69 2.36 -8.73
C ALA A 97 -3.41 1.04 -8.00
N TYR A 98 -3.65 1.01 -6.68
CA TYR A 98 -3.49 -0.23 -5.90
C TYR A 98 -4.52 -1.28 -6.31
N LEU A 99 -5.77 -0.88 -6.48
CA LEU A 99 -6.83 -1.78 -6.94
C LEU A 99 -6.51 -2.35 -8.31
N GLN A 100 -6.10 -1.51 -9.25
CA GLN A 100 -5.76 -1.93 -10.61
C GLN A 100 -4.69 -3.02 -10.60
N LEU A 101 -3.61 -2.79 -9.84
CA LEU A 101 -2.52 -3.76 -9.78
C LEU A 101 -2.99 -5.10 -9.23
N ALA A 102 -3.75 -5.07 -8.13
CA ALA A 102 -4.25 -6.29 -7.51
C ALA A 102 -5.16 -7.08 -8.48
N LEU A 103 -6.03 -6.38 -9.20
CA LEU A 103 -6.92 -7.04 -10.17
C LEU A 103 -6.15 -7.61 -11.36
N LEU A 104 -5.20 -6.85 -11.92
CA LEU A 104 -4.42 -7.31 -13.07
C LEU A 104 -3.56 -8.52 -12.73
N GLN A 105 -3.01 -8.55 -11.53
CA GLN A 105 -2.15 -9.63 -11.08
C GLN A 105 -2.93 -10.79 -10.42
N ARG A 106 -4.25 -10.64 -10.30
CA ARG A 106 -5.12 -11.61 -9.60
C ARG A 106 -4.58 -11.91 -8.20
N ALA A 107 -4.13 -10.86 -7.51
CA ALA A 107 -3.53 -10.95 -6.19
C ALA A 107 -4.49 -10.42 -5.13
N PRO A 108 -4.46 -10.98 -3.91
CA PRO A 108 -5.16 -10.32 -2.81
C PRO A 108 -4.54 -8.95 -2.55
N LEU A 109 -5.37 -8.01 -2.13
CA LEU A 109 -4.93 -6.67 -1.76
C LEU A 109 -4.95 -6.55 -0.24
N VAL A 110 -3.79 -6.35 0.36
CA VAL A 110 -3.67 -6.15 1.80
C VAL A 110 -3.65 -4.64 2.08
N THR A 111 -4.65 -4.18 2.81
CA THR A 111 -4.85 -2.77 3.14
C THR A 111 -5.52 -2.64 4.50
N LEU A 112 -5.25 -1.54 5.19
CA LEU A 112 -5.99 -1.14 6.40
C LEU A 112 -7.18 -0.23 6.09
N ASP A 113 -7.32 0.20 4.84
CA ASP A 113 -8.45 1.03 4.39
C ASP A 113 -9.67 0.14 4.15
N ALA A 114 -10.68 0.26 5.01
CA ALA A 114 -11.88 -0.57 4.93
C ALA A 114 -12.63 -0.41 3.62
N LYS A 115 -12.69 0.81 3.08
CA LYS A 115 -13.37 1.07 1.81
C LYS A 115 -12.64 0.38 0.66
N LEU A 116 -11.32 0.53 0.59
CA LEU A 116 -10.52 -0.10 -0.46
C LEU A 116 -10.62 -1.63 -0.38
N ALA A 117 -10.59 -2.18 0.82
CA ALA A 117 -10.75 -3.62 1.03
C ALA A 117 -12.10 -4.12 0.50
N GLN A 118 -13.18 -3.41 0.77
CA GLN A 118 -14.52 -3.75 0.30
C GLN A 118 -14.62 -3.68 -1.22
N VAL A 119 -14.06 -2.63 -1.81
CA VAL A 119 -14.04 -2.46 -3.27
C VAL A 119 -13.28 -3.61 -3.93
N TRP A 120 -12.10 -3.96 -3.39
CA TRP A 120 -11.33 -5.08 -3.93
C TRP A 120 -12.12 -6.40 -3.84
N THR A 121 -12.79 -6.66 -2.71
CA THR A 121 -13.58 -7.87 -2.52
C THR A 121 -14.67 -8.00 -3.58
N LYS A 122 -15.39 -6.90 -3.86
CA LYS A 122 -16.45 -6.90 -4.87
C LYS A 122 -15.89 -7.04 -6.29
N ALA A 123 -14.84 -6.28 -6.61
CA ALA A 123 -14.27 -6.27 -7.95
C ALA A 123 -13.59 -7.60 -8.31
N SER A 124 -12.92 -8.22 -7.33
CA SER A 124 -12.21 -9.48 -7.55
C SER A 124 -13.12 -10.70 -7.60
N ALA A 125 -14.36 -10.58 -7.14
CA ALA A 125 -15.34 -11.68 -7.17
C ALA A 125 -15.90 -11.97 -8.57
N LYS A 126 -15.65 -11.10 -9.54
CA LYS A 126 -16.19 -11.23 -10.90
C LYS A 126 -15.33 -12.09 -11.81
#